data_afbfedf6a689e391cb193e10b08e3de4
#
_entry.id   afbfedf6a689e391cb193e10b08e3de4
#
_cell.length_a   1.000
_cell.length_b   1.000
_cell.length_c   1.000
_cell.angle_alpha   90.00
_cell.angle_beta   90.00
_cell.angle_gamma   90.00
#
_symmetry.space_group_name_H-M   'P 1'
#
loop_
_entity.id
_entity.type
_entity.pdbx_description
1 polymer ?
#
loop_
_entity_poly.entity_id
_entity_poly.type
_entity_poly.pdbx_seq_one_letter_code
_entity_poly.pdbx_strand_id
1 'polypeptide(L)'
;ISPSGESTSIFSREGYIYKQHLENTNINVLYGTSKPYSIFQEIYISLIPQNNYIDAGIWKIKLFPNRIVTGRYDMWLPGQEKINTNTKFLRPDPYTTLTIPSATNKVISVGGYNGRDDSIATFSGRGYTREYNMVKPDIVAPAVNIVSASNNGGITVKSGTSMAAPFVTGAAALLMEWGIVNGNDRFLYGEKVKAYLIRGARPLSSREEQPNPLAGYGALCLSRSFPD
;
A
#
# COMPACT_ATOMS: atom_id res chain seq x y z
N ILE A 1 3.49 -8.69 24.87
CA ILE A 1 3.17 -9.91 25.65
C ILE A 1 3.22 -11.07 24.68
N SER A 2 4.01 -12.08 25.01
CA SER A 2 4.15 -13.31 24.22
C SER A 2 2.90 -14.22 24.31
N PRO A 3 2.81 -15.26 23.50
CA PRO A 3 1.74 -16.26 23.60
C PRO A 3 1.67 -16.98 24.96
N SER A 4 2.81 -17.19 25.64
CA SER A 4 2.84 -17.79 27.00
C SER A 4 2.43 -16.82 28.10
N GLY A 5 2.41 -15.51 27.83
CA GLY A 5 2.06 -14.48 28.78
C GLY A 5 3.24 -13.68 29.33
N GLU A 6 4.49 -13.98 28.91
CA GLU A 6 5.63 -13.13 29.25
C GLU A 6 5.47 -11.72 28.70
N SER A 7 5.92 -10.72 29.44
CA SER A 7 5.78 -9.31 29.07
C SER A 7 7.14 -8.61 29.03
N THR A 8 7.32 -7.74 28.05
CA THR A 8 8.44 -6.80 28.06
C THR A 8 8.26 -5.75 29.16
N SER A 9 9.31 -5.02 29.49
CA SER A 9 9.18 -3.73 30.19
C SER A 9 8.43 -2.72 29.32
N ILE A 10 7.99 -1.63 29.93
CA ILE A 10 7.32 -0.53 29.22
C ILE A 10 8.40 0.32 28.50
N PHE A 11 8.22 0.51 27.20
CA PHE A 11 9.05 1.39 26.39
C PHE A 11 8.43 2.79 26.41
N SER A 12 9.09 3.76 27.07
CA SER A 12 8.52 5.07 27.34
C SER A 12 9.31 6.25 26.74
N ARG A 13 10.53 6.00 26.26
CA ARG A 13 11.42 7.07 25.78
C ARG A 13 11.59 7.05 24.28
N GLU A 14 11.26 8.17 23.65
CA GLU A 14 11.46 8.39 22.22
C GLU A 14 12.94 8.43 21.83
N GLY A 15 13.25 8.07 20.58
CA GLY A 15 14.61 8.08 20.02
C GLY A 15 15.48 6.91 20.46
N TYR A 16 14.91 5.92 21.16
CA TYR A 16 15.63 4.76 21.64
C TYR A 16 15.29 3.49 20.89
N ILE A 17 16.29 2.63 20.77
CA ILE A 17 16.11 1.24 20.34
C ILE A 17 16.14 0.37 21.60
N TYR A 18 15.03 -0.24 21.89
CA TYR A 18 14.91 -1.20 22.97
C TYR A 18 15.13 -2.62 22.44
N LYS A 19 15.89 -3.41 23.17
CA LYS A 19 16.09 -4.82 22.88
C LYS A 19 15.70 -5.63 24.11
N GLN A 20 14.76 -6.52 23.96
CA GLN A 20 14.35 -7.44 25.01
C GLN A 20 14.19 -8.84 24.45
N HIS A 21 14.13 -9.77 25.35
CA HIS A 21 14.01 -11.18 25.06
C HIS A 21 12.79 -11.74 25.76
N LEU A 22 11.96 -12.44 25.05
CA LEU A 22 10.82 -13.19 25.55
C LEU A 22 10.86 -14.60 24.95
N GLU A 23 10.96 -15.63 25.79
CA GLU A 23 11.01 -17.03 25.37
C GLU A 23 12.08 -17.27 24.27
N ASN A 24 11.65 -17.67 23.06
CA ASN A 24 12.54 -17.91 21.93
C ASN A 24 12.62 -16.72 20.96
N THR A 25 12.11 -15.55 21.34
CA THR A 25 11.97 -14.40 20.45
C THR A 25 12.68 -13.17 21.01
N ASN A 26 13.61 -12.61 20.25
CA ASN A 26 14.16 -11.28 20.51
C ASN A 26 13.21 -10.22 19.98
N ILE A 27 12.91 -9.23 20.81
CA ILE A 27 12.04 -8.11 20.47
C ILE A 27 12.89 -6.86 20.38
N ASN A 28 12.95 -6.27 19.19
CA ASN A 28 13.55 -4.96 18.99
C ASN A 28 12.42 -3.95 18.74
N VAL A 29 12.43 -2.86 19.51
CA VAL A 29 11.48 -1.76 19.35
C VAL A 29 12.26 -0.49 19.08
N LEU A 30 12.06 0.07 17.89
CA LEU A 30 12.49 1.42 17.57
C LEU A 30 11.33 2.37 17.91
N TYR A 31 11.50 3.14 18.96
CA TYR A 31 10.56 4.18 19.33
C TYR A 31 10.99 5.50 18.69
N GLY A 32 10.40 5.84 17.55
CA GLY A 32 10.77 7.00 16.76
C GLY A 32 10.54 8.31 17.49
N THR A 33 11.33 9.33 17.14
CA THR A 33 11.11 10.71 17.59
C THR A 33 10.05 11.38 16.72
N SER A 34 9.34 12.34 17.28
CA SER A 34 8.45 13.23 16.53
C SER A 34 9.25 13.97 15.46
N LYS A 35 8.72 14.03 14.24
CA LYS A 35 9.36 14.67 13.09
C LYS A 35 8.72 16.02 12.83
N PRO A 36 9.47 17.07 12.43
CA PRO A 36 8.90 18.40 12.22
C PRO A 36 7.90 18.47 11.06
N TYR A 37 7.90 17.45 10.19
CA TYR A 37 7.03 17.39 9.01
C TYR A 37 5.93 16.31 9.14
N SER A 38 5.78 15.67 10.28
CA SER A 38 4.75 14.64 10.53
C SER A 38 4.19 14.78 11.94
N ILE A 39 2.87 14.81 12.03
CA ILE A 39 2.15 14.78 13.32
C ILE A 39 2.06 13.36 13.91
N PHE A 40 2.52 12.36 13.17
CA PHE A 40 2.46 10.96 13.60
C PHE A 40 3.80 10.54 14.20
N GLN A 41 3.68 9.76 15.25
CA GLN A 41 4.79 9.06 15.87
C GLN A 41 4.81 7.62 15.38
N GLU A 42 5.99 7.13 15.04
CA GLU A 42 6.19 5.76 14.54
C GLU A 42 6.85 4.90 15.60
N ILE A 43 6.30 3.73 15.82
CA ILE A 43 6.91 2.68 16.64
C ILE A 43 7.08 1.45 15.74
N TYR A 44 8.32 1.08 15.47
CA TYR A 44 8.64 -0.12 14.71
C TYR A 44 8.99 -1.26 15.64
N ILE A 45 8.27 -2.38 15.53
CA ILE A 45 8.46 -3.57 16.36
C ILE A 45 8.94 -4.71 15.48
N SER A 46 10.09 -5.27 15.80
CA SER A 46 10.65 -6.43 15.12
C SER A 46 10.70 -7.62 16.07
N LEU A 47 10.09 -8.70 15.65
CA LEU A 47 10.15 -10.00 16.31
C LEU A 47 11.19 -10.86 15.57
N ILE A 48 12.26 -11.22 16.23
CA ILE A 48 13.39 -11.97 15.65
C ILE A 48 13.50 -13.31 16.37
N PRO A 49 13.31 -14.43 15.67
CA PRO A 49 13.43 -15.75 16.33
C PRO A 49 14.89 -15.99 16.75
N GLN A 50 15.08 -16.60 17.91
CA GLN A 50 16.41 -17.11 18.31
C GLN A 50 16.76 -18.41 17.58
N ASN A 51 15.73 -19.19 17.29
CA ASN A 51 15.81 -20.41 16.52
C ASN A 51 15.22 -20.16 15.10
N ASN A 52 14.61 -21.17 14.50
CA ASN A 52 14.10 -21.08 13.14
C ASN A 52 12.76 -20.36 12.98
N TYR A 53 12.01 -20.14 14.08
CA TYR A 53 10.66 -19.55 14.03
C TYR A 53 10.32 -18.78 15.30
N ILE A 54 9.39 -17.86 15.14
CA ILE A 54 8.77 -17.09 16.23
C ILE A 54 7.72 -17.97 16.90
N ASP A 55 7.59 -17.89 18.22
CA ASP A 55 6.60 -18.65 18.98
C ASP A 55 5.19 -18.41 18.44
N ALA A 56 4.51 -19.53 18.09
CA ALA A 56 3.18 -19.50 17.53
C ALA A 56 2.13 -19.15 18.59
N GLY A 57 1.14 -18.37 18.23
CA GLY A 57 0.05 -18.00 19.10
C GLY A 57 -0.33 -16.51 19.04
N ILE A 58 -1.03 -16.05 20.06
CA ILE A 58 -1.54 -14.67 20.10
C ILE A 58 -0.52 -13.76 20.79
N TRP A 59 0.17 -12.97 19.99
CA TRP A 59 0.99 -11.85 20.48
C TRP A 59 0.10 -10.65 20.79
N LYS A 60 0.35 -9.98 21.93
CA LYS A 60 -0.44 -8.82 22.37
C LYS A 60 0.44 -7.60 22.50
N ILE A 61 0.05 -6.50 21.86
CA ILE A 61 0.64 -5.17 22.03
C ILE A 61 -0.29 -4.38 22.95
N LYS A 62 0.25 -3.89 24.06
CA LYS A 62 -0.49 -3.07 25.02
C LYS A 62 0.03 -1.64 24.95
N LEU A 63 -0.84 -0.71 24.60
CA LEU A 63 -0.54 0.71 24.59
C LEU A 63 -0.91 1.34 25.94
N PHE A 64 0.01 2.13 26.48
CA PHE A 64 -0.21 2.88 27.71
C PHE A 64 -0.27 4.38 27.35
N PRO A 65 -1.47 4.97 27.34
CA PRO A 65 -1.60 6.37 26.99
C PRO A 65 -1.04 7.27 28.08
N ASN A 66 -0.18 8.22 27.69
CA ASN A 66 0.26 9.28 28.60
C ASN A 66 -0.55 10.56 28.37
N ARG A 67 -0.54 11.09 27.13
CA ARG A 67 -1.36 12.21 26.72
C ARG A 67 -2.03 11.88 25.40
N ILE A 68 -3.35 11.81 25.40
CA ILE A 68 -4.14 11.51 24.21
C ILE A 68 -4.81 12.78 23.72
N VAL A 69 -4.64 13.09 22.42
CA VAL A 69 -5.37 14.19 21.76
C VAL A 69 -6.56 13.62 20.99
N THR A 70 -6.32 12.63 20.10
CA THR A 70 -7.38 12.00 19.30
C THR A 70 -7.60 10.53 19.61
N GLY A 71 -6.66 9.87 20.28
CA GLY A 71 -6.69 8.44 20.58
C GLY A 71 -6.57 7.51 19.36
N ARG A 72 -6.25 8.06 18.20
CA ARG A 72 -6.16 7.32 16.95
C ARG A 72 -4.79 6.67 16.80
N TYR A 73 -4.76 5.40 16.46
CA TYR A 73 -3.55 4.67 16.10
C TYR A 73 -3.83 3.70 14.96
N ASP A 74 -2.81 3.38 14.22
CA ASP A 74 -2.84 2.41 13.14
C ASP A 74 -1.69 1.42 13.33
N MET A 75 -1.89 0.18 12.91
CA MET A 75 -0.87 -0.87 12.92
C MET A 75 -0.86 -1.59 11.59
N TRP A 76 0.33 -1.84 11.07
CA TRP A 76 0.52 -2.59 9.82
C TRP A 76 1.43 -3.79 10.08
N LEU A 77 1.13 -4.88 9.41
CA LEU A 77 2.02 -6.02 9.24
C LEU A 77 2.70 -5.94 7.87
N PRO A 78 3.88 -6.55 7.70
CA PRO A 78 4.46 -6.75 6.37
C PRO A 78 3.50 -7.45 5.41
N GLY A 79 3.72 -7.28 4.10
CA GLY A 79 2.94 -8.01 3.09
C GLY A 79 3.05 -9.52 3.26
N GLN A 80 2.02 -10.24 2.83
CA GLN A 80 1.91 -11.69 3.03
C GLN A 80 3.07 -12.49 2.38
N GLU A 81 3.75 -11.92 1.39
CA GLU A 81 4.95 -12.52 0.81
C GLU A 81 6.16 -12.56 1.76
N LYS A 82 6.10 -11.80 2.85
CA LYS A 82 7.18 -11.69 3.86
C LYS A 82 6.85 -12.33 5.20
N ILE A 83 5.60 -12.71 5.39
CA ILE A 83 5.12 -13.33 6.64
C ILE A 83 4.32 -14.59 6.33
N ASN A 84 4.16 -15.45 7.33
CA ASN A 84 3.30 -16.63 7.20
C ASN A 84 1.84 -16.20 6.93
N THR A 85 1.14 -16.90 6.06
CA THR A 85 -0.26 -16.65 5.69
C THR A 85 -1.23 -16.66 6.89
N ASN A 86 -0.86 -17.35 7.98
CA ASN A 86 -1.63 -17.39 9.21
C ASN A 86 -1.34 -16.20 10.15
N THR A 87 -0.29 -15.41 9.87
CA THR A 87 0.03 -14.22 10.65
C THR A 87 -0.87 -13.06 10.22
N LYS A 88 -1.74 -12.63 11.11
CA LYS A 88 -2.74 -11.58 10.83
C LYS A 88 -3.21 -10.90 12.11
N PHE A 89 -3.79 -9.73 11.99
CA PHE A 89 -4.56 -9.14 13.08
C PHE A 89 -5.84 -9.94 13.34
N LEU A 90 -6.26 -10.04 14.59
CA LEU A 90 -7.50 -10.72 14.94
C LEU A 90 -8.75 -9.98 14.40
N ARG A 91 -8.65 -8.65 14.28
CA ARG A 91 -9.69 -7.78 13.71
C ARG A 91 -9.04 -6.80 12.75
N PRO A 92 -8.74 -7.23 11.51
CA PRO A 92 -8.14 -6.36 10.52
C PRO A 92 -9.16 -5.36 9.97
N ASP A 93 -8.68 -4.14 9.67
CA ASP A 93 -9.41 -3.17 8.86
C ASP A 93 -8.96 -3.33 7.39
N PRO A 94 -9.87 -3.43 6.42
CA PRO A 94 -9.49 -3.55 5.02
C PRO A 94 -9.01 -2.24 4.37
N TYR A 95 -9.20 -1.10 5.04
CA TYR A 95 -8.82 0.21 4.51
C TYR A 95 -7.45 0.67 5.02
N THR A 96 -6.93 1.72 4.39
CA THR A 96 -5.59 2.30 4.71
C THR A 96 -4.48 1.24 4.59
N THR A 97 -4.57 0.42 3.54
CA THR A 97 -3.64 -0.70 3.29
C THR A 97 -2.67 -0.44 2.15
N LEU A 98 -2.53 0.83 1.73
CA LEU A 98 -1.54 1.25 0.75
C LEU A 98 -0.13 1.19 1.34
N THR A 99 0.82 0.73 0.54
CA THR A 99 2.23 0.67 0.92
C THR A 99 3.01 1.91 0.50
N ILE A 100 4.13 2.18 1.12
CA ILE A 100 5.07 3.22 0.68
C ILE A 100 5.84 2.70 -0.56
N PRO A 101 6.02 3.52 -1.61
CA PRO A 101 5.71 4.96 -1.72
C PRO A 101 4.31 5.28 -2.28
N SER A 102 3.45 4.29 -2.50
CA SER A 102 2.15 4.45 -3.16
C SER A 102 1.22 5.45 -2.46
N ALA A 103 1.38 5.63 -1.14
CA ALA A 103 0.59 6.58 -0.36
C ALA A 103 0.96 8.07 -0.60
N THR A 104 2.07 8.36 -1.29
CA THR A 104 2.51 9.74 -1.51
C THR A 104 1.66 10.47 -2.56
N ASN A 105 1.59 11.81 -2.44
CA ASN A 105 0.72 12.62 -3.29
C ASN A 105 1.15 12.61 -4.77
N LYS A 106 2.43 12.78 -5.03
CA LYS A 106 2.95 13.01 -6.38
C LYS A 106 3.08 11.76 -7.26
N VAL A 107 3.03 10.57 -6.70
CA VAL A 107 3.09 9.33 -7.47
C VAL A 107 1.71 8.97 -8.03
N ILE A 108 1.69 8.22 -9.13
CA ILE A 108 0.49 7.56 -9.63
C ILE A 108 0.40 6.21 -8.93
N SER A 109 -0.54 6.12 -7.99
CA SER A 109 -0.81 4.91 -7.23
C SER A 109 -1.77 4.02 -8.01
N VAL A 110 -1.36 2.77 -8.24
CA VAL A 110 -2.12 1.84 -9.09
C VAL A 110 -2.66 0.70 -8.24
N GLY A 111 -3.97 0.57 -8.18
CA GLY A 111 -4.65 -0.60 -7.66
C GLY A 111 -4.90 -1.66 -8.74
N GLY A 112 -5.43 -2.80 -8.34
CA GLY A 112 -5.67 -3.92 -9.23
C GLY A 112 -7.13 -4.36 -9.32
N TYR A 113 -7.57 -4.72 -10.52
CA TYR A 113 -8.86 -5.34 -10.74
C TYR A 113 -8.75 -6.59 -11.63
N ASN A 114 -9.77 -7.44 -11.61
CA ASN A 114 -9.88 -8.58 -12.49
C ASN A 114 -10.48 -8.15 -13.83
N GLY A 115 -9.72 -8.21 -14.90
CA GLY A 115 -10.17 -7.78 -16.23
C GLY A 115 -11.26 -8.65 -16.87
N ARG A 116 -11.69 -9.76 -16.24
CA ARG A 116 -12.76 -10.63 -16.75
C ARG A 116 -14.16 -10.19 -16.31
N ASP A 117 -14.25 -9.64 -15.09
CA ASP A 117 -15.54 -9.35 -14.42
C ASP A 117 -15.58 -7.94 -13.80
N ASP A 118 -14.53 -7.15 -14.02
CA ASP A 118 -14.33 -5.81 -13.46
C ASP A 118 -14.38 -5.73 -11.92
N SER A 119 -14.21 -6.85 -11.21
CA SER A 119 -14.15 -6.86 -9.75
C SER A 119 -12.79 -6.37 -9.23
N ILE A 120 -12.79 -5.61 -8.13
CA ILE A 120 -11.55 -5.22 -7.46
C ILE A 120 -10.83 -6.46 -6.92
N ALA A 121 -9.54 -6.58 -7.22
CA ALA A 121 -8.72 -7.67 -6.74
C ALA A 121 -8.60 -7.64 -5.20
N THR A 122 -8.75 -8.78 -4.55
CA THR A 122 -8.76 -8.88 -3.09
C THR A 122 -7.46 -8.40 -2.44
N PHE A 123 -6.35 -8.52 -3.16
CA PHE A 123 -5.02 -8.08 -2.74
C PHE A 123 -4.72 -6.60 -3.07
N SER A 124 -5.64 -5.89 -3.74
CA SER A 124 -5.45 -4.47 -4.04
C SER A 124 -5.44 -3.64 -2.76
N GLY A 125 -4.44 -2.78 -2.60
CA GLY A 125 -4.38 -1.82 -1.52
C GLY A 125 -5.55 -0.82 -1.61
N ARG A 126 -6.07 -0.42 -0.45
CA ARG A 126 -7.25 0.44 -0.31
C ARG A 126 -6.94 1.70 0.47
N GLY A 127 -7.43 2.83 -0.03
CA GLY A 127 -7.35 4.13 0.65
C GLY A 127 -8.41 4.25 1.75
N TYR A 128 -8.60 5.40 2.33
CA TYR A 128 -7.89 6.66 2.02
C TYR A 128 -6.50 6.69 2.64
N THR A 129 -5.68 7.69 2.21
CA THR A 129 -4.42 7.94 2.93
C THR A 129 -4.72 8.50 4.31
N ARG A 130 -3.85 8.18 5.29
CA ARG A 130 -4.08 8.58 6.68
C ARG A 130 -3.84 10.08 6.93
N GLU A 131 -2.83 10.63 6.29
CA GLU A 131 -2.38 11.99 6.60
C GLU A 131 -3.33 13.05 6.03
N TYR A 132 -3.70 12.93 4.77
CA TYR A 132 -4.49 13.96 4.07
C TYR A 132 -5.87 13.46 3.63
N ASN A 133 -6.26 12.26 4.03
CA ASN A 133 -7.51 11.62 3.61
C ASN A 133 -7.70 11.62 2.08
N MET A 134 -6.58 11.51 1.34
CA MET A 134 -6.60 11.51 -0.12
C MET A 134 -7.16 10.20 -0.65
N VAL A 135 -7.88 10.31 -1.75
CA VAL A 135 -8.30 9.13 -2.50
C VAL A 135 -7.06 8.45 -3.10
N LYS A 136 -6.89 7.18 -2.76
CA LYS A 136 -5.91 6.27 -3.31
C LYS A 136 -6.50 4.85 -3.31
N PRO A 137 -6.11 4.00 -4.28
CA PRO A 137 -5.22 4.29 -5.41
C PRO A 137 -5.75 5.44 -6.27
N ASP A 138 -4.91 6.03 -7.13
CA ASP A 138 -5.39 7.03 -8.08
C ASP A 138 -6.22 6.38 -9.19
N ILE A 139 -5.79 5.20 -9.65
CA ILE A 139 -6.36 4.49 -10.78
C ILE A 139 -6.17 2.98 -10.57
N VAL A 140 -6.99 2.16 -11.19
CA VAL A 140 -6.79 0.71 -11.20
C VAL A 140 -6.52 0.20 -12.61
N ALA A 141 -5.77 -0.91 -12.70
CA ALA A 141 -5.49 -1.59 -13.95
C ALA A 141 -5.63 -3.12 -13.79
N PRO A 142 -5.69 -3.90 -14.88
CA PRO A 142 -5.78 -5.36 -14.80
C PRO A 142 -4.64 -5.96 -13.98
N ALA A 143 -4.97 -6.83 -13.04
CA ALA A 143 -4.02 -7.36 -12.06
C ALA A 143 -4.11 -8.88 -11.85
N VAL A 144 -5.11 -9.53 -12.38
CA VAL A 144 -5.40 -10.95 -12.15
C VAL A 144 -5.12 -11.77 -13.39
N ASN A 145 -4.29 -12.81 -13.25
CA ASN A 145 -3.91 -13.72 -14.34
C ASN A 145 -3.31 -12.99 -15.56
N ILE A 146 -2.40 -12.09 -15.32
CA ILE A 146 -1.73 -11.31 -16.37
C ILE A 146 -0.63 -12.17 -17.01
N VAL A 147 -0.75 -12.32 -18.31
CA VAL A 147 0.24 -13.05 -19.15
C VAL A 147 1.35 -12.08 -19.55
N SER A 148 2.60 -12.46 -19.35
CA SER A 148 3.77 -11.66 -19.71
C SER A 148 5.00 -12.53 -19.92
N ALA A 149 6.11 -11.91 -20.34
CA ALA A 149 7.39 -12.58 -20.53
C ALA A 149 7.93 -13.16 -19.20
N SER A 150 8.55 -14.32 -19.28
CA SER A 150 9.24 -14.96 -18.17
C SER A 150 10.73 -14.65 -18.19
N ASN A 151 11.37 -14.57 -17.03
CA ASN A 151 12.82 -14.38 -16.89
C ASN A 151 13.65 -15.54 -17.45
N ASN A 152 13.06 -16.73 -17.58
CA ASN A 152 13.72 -17.92 -18.13
C ASN A 152 13.34 -18.17 -19.61
N GLY A 153 12.81 -17.17 -20.30
CA GLY A 153 12.26 -17.30 -21.66
C GLY A 153 10.82 -17.82 -21.67
N GLY A 154 10.11 -17.58 -22.79
CA GLY A 154 8.69 -17.92 -22.91
C GLY A 154 7.77 -16.97 -22.15
N ILE A 155 6.63 -17.47 -21.72
CA ILE A 155 5.57 -16.70 -21.03
C ILE A 155 5.27 -17.25 -19.65
N THR A 156 4.77 -16.38 -18.77
CA THR A 156 4.29 -16.72 -17.43
C THR A 156 2.99 -15.98 -17.13
N VAL A 157 2.23 -16.48 -16.17
CA VAL A 157 0.99 -15.86 -15.69
C VAL A 157 1.17 -15.48 -14.23
N LYS A 158 0.92 -14.21 -13.90
CA LYS A 158 1.03 -13.71 -12.53
C LYS A 158 -0.15 -12.83 -12.17
N SER A 159 -0.43 -12.71 -10.87
CA SER A 159 -1.42 -11.80 -10.31
C SER A 159 -0.76 -10.91 -9.25
N GLY A 160 -1.21 -9.66 -9.17
CA GLY A 160 -0.69 -8.67 -8.22
C GLY A 160 -0.80 -7.25 -8.75
N THR A 161 -0.77 -6.26 -7.88
CA THR A 161 -0.69 -4.84 -8.29
C THR A 161 0.61 -4.51 -9.01
N SER A 162 1.67 -5.32 -8.81
CA SER A 162 2.91 -5.27 -9.61
C SER A 162 2.69 -5.59 -11.09
N MET A 163 1.61 -6.29 -11.44
CA MET A 163 1.20 -6.58 -12.82
C MET A 163 0.30 -5.45 -13.36
N ALA A 164 -0.40 -4.75 -12.51
CA ALA A 164 -1.21 -3.58 -12.87
C ALA A 164 -0.36 -2.34 -13.20
N ALA A 165 0.69 -2.09 -12.43
CA ALA A 165 1.54 -0.91 -12.59
C ALA A 165 2.14 -0.75 -14.00
N PRO A 166 2.65 -1.79 -14.68
CA PRO A 166 3.17 -1.69 -16.05
C PRO A 166 2.16 -1.19 -17.09
N PHE A 167 0.86 -1.50 -16.95
CA PHE A 167 -0.16 -0.96 -17.85
C PHE A 167 -0.24 0.56 -17.75
N VAL A 168 -0.18 1.09 -16.53
CA VAL A 168 -0.20 2.54 -16.29
C VAL A 168 1.11 3.19 -16.74
N THR A 169 2.24 2.52 -16.55
CA THR A 169 3.55 2.98 -17.03
C THR A 169 3.58 3.06 -18.56
N GLY A 170 3.07 2.05 -19.26
CA GLY A 170 2.95 2.06 -20.71
C GLY A 170 2.01 3.16 -21.21
N ALA A 171 0.87 3.35 -20.55
CA ALA A 171 -0.06 4.44 -20.87
C ALA A 171 0.58 5.82 -20.66
N ALA A 172 1.35 6.00 -19.58
CA ALA A 172 2.09 7.23 -19.33
C ALA A 172 3.14 7.50 -20.41
N ALA A 173 3.87 6.46 -20.85
CA ALA A 173 4.85 6.58 -21.94
C ALA A 173 4.19 7.03 -23.26
N LEU A 174 3.05 6.45 -23.62
CA LEU A 174 2.29 6.83 -24.82
C LEU A 174 1.72 8.26 -24.73
N LEU A 175 1.28 8.69 -23.54
CA LEU A 175 0.89 10.09 -23.32
C LEU A 175 2.09 11.04 -23.47
N MET A 176 3.26 10.66 -22.97
CA MET A 176 4.48 11.47 -23.11
C MET A 176 4.95 11.52 -24.56
N GLU A 177 4.86 10.43 -25.30
CA GLU A 177 5.13 10.41 -26.74
C GLU A 177 4.19 11.36 -27.49
N TRP A 178 2.88 11.25 -27.27
CA TRP A 178 1.88 12.14 -27.84
C TRP A 178 2.15 13.61 -27.50
N GLY A 179 2.41 13.90 -26.24
CA GLY A 179 2.60 15.28 -25.78
C GLY A 179 3.95 15.86 -26.19
N ILE A 180 5.04 15.24 -25.75
CA ILE A 180 6.39 15.80 -25.86
C ILE A 180 6.97 15.54 -27.26
N VAL A 181 6.97 14.29 -27.72
CA VAL A 181 7.62 13.91 -29.00
C VAL A 181 6.82 14.44 -30.19
N ASN A 182 5.51 14.24 -30.17
CA ASN A 182 4.63 14.71 -31.27
C ASN A 182 4.23 16.18 -31.12
N GLY A 183 4.65 16.86 -30.04
CA GLY A 183 4.53 18.30 -29.88
C GLY A 183 3.15 18.81 -29.47
N ASN A 184 2.19 17.92 -29.11
CA ASN A 184 0.84 18.33 -28.72
C ASN A 184 0.81 18.99 -27.33
N ASP A 185 1.72 18.60 -26.44
CA ASP A 185 1.89 19.20 -25.11
C ASP A 185 3.36 19.08 -24.69
N ARG A 186 4.19 20.00 -25.16
CA ARG A 186 5.65 20.00 -24.93
C ARG A 186 6.05 20.19 -23.47
N PHE A 187 5.15 20.69 -22.65
CA PHE A 187 5.35 20.89 -21.20
C PHE A 187 4.66 19.84 -20.36
N LEU A 188 4.42 18.65 -20.91
CA LEU A 188 3.83 17.53 -20.20
C LEU A 188 4.79 17.03 -19.11
N TYR A 189 4.33 16.99 -17.86
CA TYR A 189 5.08 16.53 -16.69
C TYR A 189 4.24 15.57 -15.84
N GLY A 190 4.84 14.94 -14.81
CA GLY A 190 4.26 13.82 -14.10
C GLY A 190 2.85 14.05 -13.54
N GLU A 191 2.60 15.21 -12.89
CA GLU A 191 1.27 15.53 -12.34
C GLU A 191 0.24 15.75 -13.45
N LYS A 192 0.66 16.27 -14.60
CA LYS A 192 -0.23 16.45 -15.77
C LYS A 192 -0.56 15.13 -16.43
N VAL A 193 0.42 14.22 -16.55
CA VAL A 193 0.19 12.82 -16.99
C VAL A 193 -0.82 12.15 -16.05
N LYS A 194 -0.64 12.28 -14.74
CA LYS A 194 -1.57 11.77 -13.74
C LYS A 194 -2.98 12.32 -13.93
N ALA A 195 -3.11 13.62 -14.13
CA ALA A 195 -4.40 14.28 -14.36
C ALA A 195 -5.11 13.75 -15.63
N TYR A 196 -4.37 13.54 -16.72
CA TYR A 196 -4.93 12.98 -17.94
C TYR A 196 -5.40 11.55 -17.77
N LEU A 197 -4.62 10.71 -17.08
CA LEU A 197 -5.01 9.33 -16.79
C LEU A 197 -6.26 9.26 -15.90
N ILE A 198 -6.33 10.11 -14.87
CA ILE A 198 -7.50 10.21 -13.99
C ILE A 198 -8.74 10.68 -14.76
N ARG A 199 -8.60 11.72 -15.58
CA ARG A 199 -9.71 12.24 -16.40
C ARG A 199 -10.27 11.19 -17.36
N GLY A 200 -9.37 10.39 -17.96
CA GLY A 200 -9.76 9.34 -18.91
C GLY A 200 -10.25 8.05 -18.25
N ALA A 201 -10.13 7.90 -16.94
CA ALA A 201 -10.51 6.67 -16.26
C ALA A 201 -11.97 6.30 -16.50
N ARG A 202 -12.24 4.99 -16.66
CA ARG A 202 -13.60 4.48 -16.81
C ARG A 202 -14.11 3.90 -15.48
N PRO A 203 -15.40 4.04 -15.16
CA PRO A 203 -16.01 3.33 -14.05
C PRO A 203 -15.87 1.81 -14.24
N LEU A 204 -15.58 1.08 -13.16
CA LEU A 204 -15.63 -0.39 -13.13
C LEU A 204 -17.08 -0.88 -12.97
N SER A 205 -17.88 -0.15 -12.22
CA SER A 205 -19.30 -0.45 -11.97
C SER A 205 -20.10 0.83 -12.05
N SER A 206 -21.30 0.74 -12.65
CA SER A 206 -22.25 1.85 -12.66
C SER A 206 -22.93 2.10 -11.30
N ARG A 207 -22.73 1.20 -10.34
CA ARG A 207 -23.35 1.26 -9.01
C ARG A 207 -22.48 1.93 -7.94
N GLU A 208 -21.19 2.13 -8.22
CA GLU A 208 -20.24 2.71 -7.27
C GLU A 208 -19.89 4.13 -7.69
N GLU A 209 -20.09 5.08 -6.79
CA GLU A 209 -19.62 6.44 -6.99
C GLU A 209 -18.09 6.48 -7.00
N GLN A 210 -17.53 7.28 -7.88
CA GLN A 210 -16.10 7.55 -7.97
C GLN A 210 -15.85 9.04 -7.82
N PRO A 211 -14.71 9.42 -7.18
CA PRO A 211 -13.65 8.56 -6.70
C PRO A 211 -13.97 7.84 -5.38
N ASN A 212 -13.44 6.64 -5.20
CA ASN A 212 -13.62 5.85 -3.97
C ASN A 212 -12.30 5.15 -3.53
N PRO A 213 -12.19 4.65 -2.29
CA PRO A 213 -10.95 4.08 -1.78
C PRO A 213 -10.59 2.70 -2.37
N LEU A 214 -11.42 2.11 -3.21
CA LEU A 214 -11.19 0.79 -3.83
C LEU A 214 -10.61 0.94 -5.24
N ALA A 215 -11.26 1.74 -6.08
CA ALA A 215 -10.95 1.93 -7.50
C ALA A 215 -10.28 3.28 -7.80
N GLY A 216 -10.17 4.16 -6.81
CA GLY A 216 -9.75 5.52 -7.06
C GLY A 216 -10.70 6.24 -8.00
N TYR A 217 -10.15 6.84 -9.04
CA TYR A 217 -10.93 7.51 -10.09
C TYR A 217 -11.43 6.55 -11.18
N GLY A 218 -11.13 5.26 -11.09
CA GLY A 218 -11.61 4.23 -12.02
C GLY A 218 -10.51 3.43 -12.70
N ALA A 219 -10.90 2.62 -13.68
CA ALA A 219 -9.98 1.80 -14.45
C ALA A 219 -9.28 2.60 -15.55
N LEU A 220 -8.01 2.31 -15.77
CA LEU A 220 -7.21 2.86 -16.86
C LEU A 220 -7.94 2.72 -18.21
N CYS A 221 -8.08 3.82 -18.93
CA CYS A 221 -8.58 3.85 -20.30
C CYS A 221 -7.78 4.88 -21.11
N LEU A 222 -6.73 4.42 -21.76
CA LEU A 222 -5.78 5.29 -22.47
C LEU A 222 -6.46 6.13 -23.56
N SER A 223 -7.36 5.54 -24.36
CA SER A 223 -8.04 6.25 -25.43
C SER A 223 -8.84 7.46 -24.97
N ARG A 224 -9.35 7.45 -23.74
CA ARG A 224 -10.07 8.57 -23.11
C ARG A 224 -9.14 9.55 -22.39
N SER A 225 -7.88 9.18 -22.20
CA SER A 225 -6.91 10.00 -21.46
C SER A 225 -6.29 11.09 -22.34
N PHE A 226 -6.34 10.95 -23.66
CA PHE A 226 -5.89 12.01 -24.54
C PHE A 226 -6.85 13.20 -24.51
N PRO A 227 -6.34 14.44 -24.41
CA PRO A 227 -7.16 15.64 -24.61
C PRO A 227 -7.69 15.70 -26.06
N ASP A 228 -8.88 16.28 -26.19
CA ASP A 228 -9.47 16.62 -27.49
C ASP A 228 -8.67 17.74 -28.17
#